data_7a8053dcb9be9b947b2d59df34c65b6e
#
_entry.id   7a8053dcb9be9b947b2d59df34c65b6e
#
_cell.length_a   1.000
_cell.length_b   1.000
_cell.length_c   1.000
_cell.angle_alpha   90.00
_cell.angle_beta   90.00
_cell.angle_gamma   90.00
#
_symmetry.space_group_name_H-M   'P 1'
#
loop_
_entity.id
_entity.type
_entity.pdbx_description
1 polymer ?
#
loop_
_entity_poly.entity_id
_entity_poly.type
_entity_poly.pdbx_seq_one_letter_code
_entity_poly.pdbx_strand_id
1 'polypeptide(L)'
;ALGYRMPAEWEPHAATWLSWPRREGISFPGAFDRVMPAFRRMVEALLSSEPVSVNVCNGAHEAEARTVLDGLPQERLTFYRDPTYEPWCRDHGPIFLTRKEEPRLAIVDWDHNAWGGKYPPFDLDDVVPTRVAEILGLPVFYPRMILEGGSIDVNGAGALLTSEGCLLNPNRNPTLSREQIEERLRDYLGVTDIFWLGEGIEGDDTDGHVDDLARFVRERTIVTVIEENRDDPNYEPLQENLARLRAMKWKGEPFEVITLPMPARIDREDLRLPASYANFYIANECILLPTFNDPNDAVAEATLAPLFPDRRIVRIDCTELIWGLGAFHCLTQQQPVAP
;
A
#
# COMPACT_ATOMS: atom_id res chain seq x y z
N ALA A 1 20.26 16.34 8.79
CA ALA A 1 19.51 15.10 8.61
C ALA A 1 19.64 14.25 9.88
N LEU A 2 18.52 13.69 10.37
CA LEU A 2 18.48 12.89 11.60
C LEU A 2 18.92 11.43 11.39
N GLY A 3 19.33 11.07 10.16
CA GLY A 3 19.78 9.72 9.80
C GLY A 3 18.68 8.67 9.63
N TYR A 4 17.42 9.06 9.68
CA TYR A 4 16.31 8.16 9.39
C TYR A 4 16.16 7.90 7.88
N ARG A 5 15.66 6.69 7.54
CA ARG A 5 15.21 6.31 6.21
C ARG A 5 13.92 5.49 6.29
N MET A 6 13.12 5.53 5.26
CA MET A 6 12.04 4.56 5.07
C MET A 6 12.66 3.24 4.57
N PRO A 7 12.49 2.10 5.28
CA PRO A 7 12.98 0.81 4.83
C PRO A 7 12.14 0.28 3.67
N ALA A 8 12.73 -0.62 2.87
CA ALA A 8 11.97 -1.33 1.84
C ALA A 8 10.95 -2.30 2.46
N GLU A 9 9.86 -2.58 1.75
CA GLU A 9 8.81 -3.46 2.26
C GLU A 9 9.28 -4.90 2.52
N TRP A 10 10.32 -5.38 1.82
CA TRP A 10 10.88 -6.71 2.07
C TRP A 10 11.86 -6.79 3.25
N GLU A 11 12.19 -5.67 3.91
CA GLU A 11 13.00 -5.68 5.13
C GLU A 11 12.19 -6.27 6.29
N PRO A 12 12.82 -6.83 7.34
CA PRO A 12 12.09 -7.52 8.41
C PRO A 12 11.04 -6.66 9.10
N HIS A 13 9.84 -7.21 9.28
CA HIS A 13 8.72 -6.59 9.99
C HIS A 13 8.62 -7.07 11.43
N ALA A 14 8.36 -6.16 12.34
CA ALA A 14 7.94 -6.44 13.71
C ALA A 14 6.44 -6.75 13.79
N ALA A 15 5.65 -6.12 12.92
CA ALA A 15 4.20 -6.33 12.79
C ALA A 15 3.67 -5.77 11.46
N THR A 16 2.48 -6.21 11.07
CA THR A 16 1.65 -5.54 10.06
C THR A 16 0.47 -4.86 10.73
N TRP A 17 0.23 -3.58 10.40
CA TRP A 17 -0.92 -2.80 10.84
C TRP A 17 -2.06 -2.89 9.83
N LEU A 18 -3.29 -2.99 10.36
CA LEU A 18 -4.55 -2.98 9.61
C LEU A 18 -5.50 -2.00 10.29
N SER A 19 -6.42 -1.43 9.53
CA SER A 19 -7.64 -0.80 10.05
C SER A 19 -8.82 -1.69 9.71
N TRP A 20 -9.58 -2.13 10.73
CA TRP A 20 -10.70 -3.04 10.51
C TRP A 20 -11.84 -2.30 9.80
N PRO A 21 -12.42 -2.83 8.71
CA PRO A 21 -13.48 -2.15 7.97
C PRO A 21 -14.73 -2.00 8.81
N ARG A 22 -15.41 -0.88 8.65
CA ARG A 22 -16.70 -0.62 9.30
C ARG A 22 -17.83 -1.15 8.41
N ARG A 23 -18.81 -1.80 9.03
CA ARG A 23 -20.00 -2.31 8.31
C ARG A 23 -20.78 -1.21 7.60
N GLU A 24 -20.86 -0.03 8.22
CA GLU A 24 -21.48 1.19 7.69
C GLU A 24 -20.51 2.10 6.92
N GLY A 25 -19.28 1.66 6.69
CA GLY A 25 -18.27 2.36 5.91
C GLY A 25 -18.62 2.44 4.43
N ILE A 26 -18.01 3.40 3.74
CA ILE A 26 -18.27 3.64 2.32
C ILE A 26 -17.52 2.70 1.38
N SER A 27 -16.44 2.05 1.86
CA SER A 27 -15.62 1.16 1.02
C SER A 27 -16.37 -0.09 0.55
N PHE A 28 -17.26 -0.67 1.39
CA PHE A 28 -17.95 -1.92 1.07
C PHE A 28 -19.46 -1.83 1.28
N PRO A 29 -20.17 -0.89 0.65
CA PRO A 29 -21.60 -0.68 0.86
C PRO A 29 -22.40 -1.94 0.47
N GLY A 30 -23.09 -2.55 1.45
CA GLY A 30 -23.85 -3.78 1.24
C GLY A 30 -23.01 -5.02 0.90
N ALA A 31 -21.67 -4.93 0.96
CA ALA A 31 -20.75 -6.02 0.63
C ALA A 31 -19.95 -6.53 1.85
N PHE A 32 -20.09 -5.92 3.04
CA PHE A 32 -19.26 -6.22 4.21
C PHE A 32 -19.10 -7.74 4.46
N ASP A 33 -20.20 -8.50 4.54
CA ASP A 33 -20.10 -9.94 4.83
C ASP A 33 -19.44 -10.73 3.69
N ARG A 34 -19.50 -10.23 2.44
CA ARG A 34 -18.84 -10.87 1.28
C ARG A 34 -17.34 -10.65 1.23
N VAL A 35 -16.85 -9.54 1.79
CA VAL A 35 -15.40 -9.25 1.82
C VAL A 35 -14.69 -9.87 3.02
N MET A 36 -15.42 -10.22 4.08
CA MET A 36 -14.82 -10.80 5.29
C MET A 36 -14.03 -12.09 5.06
N PRO A 37 -14.40 -13.01 4.15
CA PRO A 37 -13.57 -14.17 3.85
C PRO A 37 -12.16 -13.80 3.36
N ALA A 38 -12.02 -12.77 2.51
CA ALA A 38 -10.73 -12.28 2.04
C ALA A 38 -9.93 -11.63 3.19
N PHE A 39 -10.56 -10.80 4.02
CA PHE A 39 -9.94 -10.23 5.22
C PHE A 39 -9.44 -11.32 6.17
N ARG A 40 -10.27 -12.31 6.48
CA ARG A 40 -9.88 -13.44 7.32
C ARG A 40 -8.68 -14.18 6.75
N ARG A 41 -8.69 -14.47 5.45
CA ARG A 41 -7.60 -15.18 4.77
C ARG A 41 -6.30 -14.36 4.76
N MET A 42 -6.40 -13.04 4.57
CA MET A 42 -5.28 -12.11 4.69
C MET A 42 -4.68 -12.18 6.10
N VAL A 43 -5.48 -12.03 7.15
CA VAL A 43 -5.00 -12.06 8.54
C VAL A 43 -4.41 -13.42 8.90
N GLU A 44 -5.04 -14.53 8.47
CA GLU A 44 -4.51 -15.88 8.67
C GLU A 44 -3.11 -16.04 8.05
N ALA A 45 -2.93 -15.56 6.82
CA ALA A 45 -1.64 -15.63 6.14
C ALA A 45 -0.59 -14.76 6.83
N LEU A 46 -0.93 -13.54 7.25
CA LEU A 46 -0.06 -12.65 8.00
C LEU A 46 0.35 -13.25 9.35
N LEU A 47 -0.58 -13.80 10.12
CA LEU A 47 -0.30 -14.39 11.43
C LEU A 47 0.64 -15.59 11.36
N SER A 48 0.72 -16.29 10.22
CA SER A 48 1.73 -17.33 10.00
C SER A 48 3.13 -16.78 9.75
N SER A 49 3.23 -15.49 9.41
CA SER A 49 4.44 -14.77 9.04
C SER A 49 4.89 -13.82 10.16
N GLU A 50 3.99 -12.97 10.66
CA GLU A 50 4.31 -11.89 11.59
C GLU A 50 3.12 -11.53 12.49
N PRO A 51 3.34 -10.80 13.61
CA PRO A 51 2.26 -10.24 14.40
C PRO A 51 1.38 -9.26 13.60
N VAL A 52 0.11 -9.19 13.93
CA VAL A 52 -0.86 -8.27 13.30
C VAL A 52 -1.44 -7.33 14.35
N SER A 53 -1.36 -6.04 14.07
CA SER A 53 -1.94 -4.94 14.85
C SER A 53 -3.17 -4.41 14.12
N VAL A 54 -4.32 -4.33 14.81
CA VAL A 54 -5.59 -3.97 14.18
C VAL A 54 -6.21 -2.77 14.89
N ASN A 55 -6.40 -1.69 14.16
CA ASN A 55 -7.19 -0.55 14.62
C ASN A 55 -8.67 -0.87 14.55
N VAL A 56 -9.40 -0.57 15.63
CA VAL A 56 -10.85 -0.74 15.74
C VAL A 56 -11.48 0.47 16.41
N CYS A 57 -12.72 0.80 16.07
CA CYS A 57 -13.38 2.01 16.58
C CYS A 57 -13.69 1.94 18.07
N ASN A 58 -14.09 0.77 18.55
CA ASN A 58 -14.56 0.56 19.94
C ASN A 58 -14.65 -0.93 20.27
N GLY A 59 -15.10 -1.25 21.49
CA GLY A 59 -15.22 -2.64 21.95
C GLY A 59 -16.23 -3.50 21.18
N ALA A 60 -17.28 -2.92 20.62
CA ALA A 60 -18.25 -3.66 19.80
C ALA A 60 -17.63 -4.01 18.43
N HIS A 61 -16.91 -3.08 17.83
CA HIS A 61 -16.18 -3.29 16.58
C HIS A 61 -15.02 -4.31 16.76
N GLU A 62 -14.33 -4.28 17.91
CA GLU A 62 -13.36 -5.30 18.30
C GLU A 62 -14.01 -6.69 18.39
N ALA A 63 -15.19 -6.80 19.02
CA ALA A 63 -15.89 -8.07 19.15
C ALA A 63 -16.36 -8.64 17.81
N GLU A 64 -16.79 -7.77 16.87
CA GLU A 64 -17.10 -8.16 15.49
C GLU A 64 -15.86 -8.70 14.77
N ALA A 65 -14.74 -7.98 14.83
CA ALA A 65 -13.47 -8.41 14.25
C ALA A 65 -13.01 -9.76 14.81
N ARG A 66 -13.06 -9.93 16.13
CA ARG A 66 -12.72 -11.20 16.80
C ARG A 66 -13.63 -12.35 16.37
N THR A 67 -14.90 -12.08 16.09
CA THR A 67 -15.85 -13.11 15.60
C THR A 67 -15.43 -13.60 14.20
N VAL A 68 -15.04 -12.70 13.32
CA VAL A 68 -14.52 -13.06 11.97
C VAL A 68 -13.21 -13.83 12.08
N LEU A 69 -12.35 -13.47 13.03
CA LEU A 69 -11.01 -14.02 13.22
C LEU A 69 -10.95 -15.16 14.25
N ASP A 70 -12.12 -15.71 14.64
CA ASP A 70 -12.18 -16.82 15.59
C ASP A 70 -11.38 -18.04 15.10
N GLY A 71 -10.67 -18.69 16.04
CA GLY A 71 -9.82 -19.85 15.77
C GLY A 71 -8.44 -19.51 15.16
N LEU A 72 -8.12 -18.24 14.87
CA LEU A 72 -6.77 -17.83 14.49
C LEU A 72 -5.87 -17.61 15.73
N PRO A 73 -4.53 -17.65 15.61
CA PRO A 73 -3.57 -17.43 16.70
C PRO A 73 -3.76 -16.06 17.38
N GLN A 74 -4.47 -16.02 18.50
CA GLN A 74 -4.85 -14.78 19.19
C GLN A 74 -3.66 -14.11 19.88
N GLU A 75 -2.60 -14.85 20.24
CA GLU A 75 -1.37 -14.35 20.86
C GLU A 75 -0.52 -13.48 19.95
N ARG A 76 -0.76 -13.56 18.64
CA ARG A 76 -0.08 -12.74 17.62
C ARG A 76 -0.95 -11.62 17.08
N LEU A 77 -2.17 -11.44 17.63
CA LEU A 77 -3.16 -10.49 17.18
C LEU A 77 -3.42 -9.46 18.28
N THR A 78 -3.12 -8.19 18.00
CA THR A 78 -3.33 -7.10 18.95
C THR A 78 -4.36 -6.13 18.39
N PHE A 79 -5.36 -5.77 19.19
CA PHE A 79 -6.36 -4.77 18.84
C PHE A 79 -6.11 -3.47 19.58
N TYR A 80 -6.16 -2.36 18.84
CA TYR A 80 -6.07 -1.01 19.38
C TYR A 80 -7.38 -0.28 19.11
N ARG A 81 -7.94 0.36 20.16
CA ARG A 81 -9.16 1.18 20.01
C ARG A 81 -8.78 2.54 19.47
N ASP A 82 -8.35 2.55 18.23
CA ASP A 82 -7.99 3.70 17.44
C ASP A 82 -8.99 3.82 16.26
N PRO A 83 -10.04 4.67 16.39
CA PRO A 83 -11.11 4.71 15.42
C PRO A 83 -10.67 5.29 14.09
N THR A 84 -11.07 4.64 13.00
CA THR A 84 -10.90 5.06 11.62
C THR A 84 -12.25 5.06 10.89
N TYR A 85 -12.36 5.81 9.79
CA TYR A 85 -13.51 5.71 8.89
C TYR A 85 -13.34 4.56 7.91
N GLU A 86 -12.15 4.45 7.31
CA GLU A 86 -11.86 3.54 6.21
C GLU A 86 -10.79 2.51 6.56
N PRO A 87 -10.74 1.34 5.86
CA PRO A 87 -9.81 0.26 6.18
C PRO A 87 -8.43 0.42 5.51
N TRP A 88 -8.21 1.46 4.73
CA TRP A 88 -7.04 1.61 3.87
C TRP A 88 -5.81 2.07 4.65
N CYS A 89 -5.30 1.17 5.51
CA CYS A 89 -4.21 1.45 6.43
C CYS A 89 -2.88 1.81 5.71
N ARG A 90 -2.72 1.43 4.45
CA ARG A 90 -1.59 1.87 3.64
C ARG A 90 -1.58 3.39 3.49
N ASP A 91 -2.75 3.99 3.27
CA ASP A 91 -2.88 5.39 2.86
C ASP A 91 -2.92 6.35 4.04
N HIS A 92 -3.64 5.98 5.11
CA HIS A 92 -3.75 6.79 6.32
C HIS A 92 -2.88 6.28 7.48
N GLY A 93 -2.24 5.14 7.33
CA GLY A 93 -1.47 4.51 8.40
C GLY A 93 -0.08 5.12 8.60
N PRO A 94 0.60 4.69 9.68
CA PRO A 94 1.90 5.24 10.04
C PRO A 94 2.99 4.82 9.05
N ILE A 95 3.67 5.77 8.44
CA ILE A 95 4.89 5.48 7.69
C ILE A 95 6.06 5.45 8.66
N PHE A 96 6.63 4.26 8.86
CA PHE A 96 7.74 4.04 9.78
C PHE A 96 9.09 4.37 9.14
N LEU A 97 9.95 4.96 9.95
CA LEU A 97 11.34 5.23 9.63
C LEU A 97 12.27 4.48 10.58
N THR A 98 13.43 4.08 10.07
CA THR A 98 14.48 3.42 10.86
C THR A 98 15.80 4.16 10.79
N ARG A 99 16.59 4.07 11.88
CA ARG A 99 18.01 4.45 11.94
C ARG A 99 18.77 3.62 12.97
N LYS A 100 20.10 3.66 12.93
CA LYS A 100 20.94 2.87 13.86
C LYS A 100 21.00 3.45 15.28
N GLU A 101 20.95 4.78 15.40
CA GLU A 101 21.02 5.50 16.69
C GLU A 101 19.65 5.56 17.36
N GLU A 102 19.62 5.61 18.70
CA GLU A 102 18.39 5.79 19.47
C GLU A 102 17.80 7.23 19.30
N PRO A 103 16.48 7.36 19.23
CA PRO A 103 15.48 6.32 19.02
C PRO A 103 15.58 5.72 17.62
N ARG A 104 15.56 4.37 17.51
CA ARG A 104 15.80 3.67 16.25
C ARG A 104 14.63 3.67 15.29
N LEU A 105 13.42 3.85 15.83
CA LEU A 105 12.19 3.98 15.07
C LEU A 105 11.60 5.36 15.23
N ALA A 106 10.95 5.83 14.19
CA ALA A 106 10.12 7.03 14.19
C ALA A 106 8.95 6.83 13.22
N ILE A 107 7.97 7.72 13.30
CA ILE A 107 6.84 7.75 12.36
C ILE A 107 6.84 9.09 11.64
N VAL A 108 6.52 9.08 10.36
CA VAL A 108 6.12 10.27 9.62
C VAL A 108 4.61 10.28 9.54
N ASP A 109 4.03 11.36 10.00
CA ASP A 109 2.60 11.65 9.94
C ASP A 109 2.37 12.64 8.78
N TRP A 110 2.04 12.08 7.60
CA TRP A 110 1.65 12.84 6.44
C TRP A 110 0.18 13.23 6.57
N ASP A 111 -0.17 14.42 6.11
CA ASP A 111 -1.55 14.85 6.12
C ASP A 111 -2.38 13.96 5.16
N HIS A 112 -3.55 13.50 5.60
CA HIS A 112 -4.49 12.71 4.80
C HIS A 112 -5.77 13.49 4.53
N ASN A 113 -6.24 13.51 3.27
CA ASN A 113 -7.44 14.26 2.89
C ASN A 113 -8.48 13.41 2.14
N ALA A 114 -8.51 12.10 2.40
CA ALA A 114 -9.41 11.15 1.74
C ALA A 114 -9.34 11.25 0.20
N TRP A 115 -8.13 11.00 -0.33
CA TRP A 115 -7.82 10.92 -1.76
C TRP A 115 -8.25 12.15 -2.56
N GLY A 116 -7.92 13.34 -2.04
CA GLY A 116 -8.28 14.60 -2.69
C GLY A 116 -9.64 15.15 -2.28
N GLY A 117 -10.14 14.82 -1.09
CA GLY A 117 -11.42 15.30 -0.57
C GLY A 117 -12.63 14.58 -1.12
N LYS A 118 -12.45 13.40 -1.74
CA LYS A 118 -13.54 12.63 -2.37
C LYS A 118 -14.47 11.96 -1.35
N TYR A 119 -13.95 11.60 -0.17
CA TYR A 119 -14.65 10.77 0.83
C TYR A 119 -14.63 11.36 2.25
N PRO A 120 -15.22 12.55 2.46
CA PRO A 120 -15.33 13.10 3.81
C PRO A 120 -16.36 12.33 4.66
N PRO A 121 -16.22 12.30 6.01
CA PRO A 121 -15.14 12.90 6.81
C PRO A 121 -13.87 12.04 6.83
N PHE A 122 -12.71 12.62 7.20
CA PHE A 122 -11.42 11.93 7.25
C PHE A 122 -10.57 12.30 8.48
N ASP A 123 -11.09 13.10 9.38
CA ASP A 123 -10.40 13.57 10.57
C ASP A 123 -9.95 12.45 11.52
N LEU A 124 -10.63 11.30 11.50
CA LEU A 124 -10.20 10.12 12.26
C LEU A 124 -9.02 9.41 11.58
N ASP A 125 -9.01 9.37 10.25
CA ASP A 125 -7.98 8.71 9.47
C ASP A 125 -6.69 9.55 9.46
N ASP A 126 -6.80 10.87 9.31
CA ASP A 126 -5.69 11.82 9.28
C ASP A 126 -4.78 11.77 10.51
N VAL A 127 -5.27 11.36 11.67
CA VAL A 127 -4.53 11.36 12.93
C VAL A 127 -4.00 9.98 13.36
N VAL A 128 -4.24 8.94 12.57
CA VAL A 128 -3.82 7.56 12.88
C VAL A 128 -2.32 7.45 13.13
N PRO A 129 -1.43 8.04 12.31
CA PRO A 129 0.02 7.91 12.54
C PRO A 129 0.47 8.51 13.87
N THR A 130 -0.08 9.66 14.26
CA THR A 130 0.20 10.27 15.58
C THR A 130 -0.28 9.38 16.71
N ARG A 131 -1.51 8.81 16.64
CA ARG A 131 -2.03 7.93 17.69
C ARG A 131 -1.24 6.63 17.80
N VAL A 132 -0.84 6.03 16.67
CA VAL A 132 0.04 4.86 16.70
C VAL A 132 1.39 5.18 17.32
N ALA A 133 1.96 6.36 17.04
CA ALA A 133 3.20 6.79 17.67
C ALA A 133 3.07 6.95 19.19
N GLU A 134 1.96 7.50 19.68
CA GLU A 134 1.64 7.59 21.11
C GLU A 134 1.54 6.19 21.76
N ILE A 135 0.86 5.25 21.10
CA ILE A 135 0.73 3.85 21.53
C ILE A 135 2.10 3.18 21.66
N LEU A 136 2.99 3.43 20.70
CA LEU A 136 4.30 2.80 20.62
C LEU A 136 5.40 3.59 21.36
N GLY A 137 5.12 4.82 21.81
CA GLY A 137 6.10 5.71 22.44
C GLY A 137 7.20 6.18 21.48
N LEU A 138 6.85 6.41 20.21
CA LEU A 138 7.79 6.79 19.14
C LEU A 138 7.73 8.28 18.83
N PRO A 139 8.86 8.88 18.38
CA PRO A 139 8.85 10.24 17.85
C PRO A 139 8.08 10.32 16.53
N VAL A 140 7.43 11.45 16.29
CA VAL A 140 6.66 11.76 15.08
C VAL A 140 7.23 12.96 14.36
N PHE A 141 7.24 12.92 13.04
CA PHE A 141 7.60 14.03 12.16
C PHE A 141 6.41 14.41 11.29
N TYR A 142 6.15 15.71 11.13
CA TYR A 142 5.02 16.27 10.39
C TYR A 142 5.50 17.05 9.17
N PRO A 143 5.44 16.49 7.95
CA PRO A 143 5.88 17.18 6.74
C PRO A 143 4.98 18.34 6.31
N ARG A 144 3.73 18.35 6.76
CA ARG A 144 2.70 19.31 6.34
C ARG A 144 2.49 19.27 4.83
N MET A 145 2.25 18.08 4.35
CA MET A 145 1.99 17.74 2.96
C MET A 145 1.06 16.54 2.92
N ILE A 146 0.07 16.59 2.04
CA ILE A 146 -0.82 15.44 1.81
C ILE A 146 -0.05 14.38 1.04
N LEU A 147 -0.04 13.15 1.58
CA LEU A 147 0.56 11.99 0.95
C LEU A 147 -0.09 10.72 1.50
N GLU A 148 -0.52 9.87 0.61
CA GLU A 148 -0.96 8.50 0.89
C GLU A 148 0.22 7.52 0.73
N GLY A 149 0.32 6.52 1.61
CA GLY A 149 1.39 5.52 1.54
C GLY A 149 1.38 4.70 0.25
N GLY A 150 0.21 4.49 -0.37
CA GLY A 150 0.06 3.82 -1.66
C GLY A 150 0.59 4.64 -2.85
N SER A 151 0.75 5.96 -2.68
CA SER A 151 1.30 6.84 -3.72
C SER A 151 2.82 6.75 -3.87
N ILE A 152 3.51 6.04 -2.97
CA ILE A 152 4.97 5.89 -2.97
C ILE A 152 5.39 4.43 -2.81
N ASP A 153 6.53 4.07 -3.38
CA ASP A 153 7.21 2.80 -3.12
C ASP A 153 8.73 3.05 -3.05
N VAL A 154 9.43 2.44 -2.09
CA VAL A 154 10.87 2.67 -1.86
C VAL A 154 11.68 1.39 -1.90
N ASN A 155 12.92 1.48 -2.38
CA ASN A 155 13.86 0.35 -2.35
C ASN A 155 14.70 0.26 -1.07
N GLY A 156 14.45 1.12 -0.07
CA GLY A 156 15.23 1.17 1.18
C GLY A 156 16.68 1.67 1.05
N ALA A 157 17.17 1.92 -0.16
CA ALA A 157 18.55 2.31 -0.44
C ALA A 157 18.68 3.69 -1.12
N GLY A 158 17.58 4.44 -1.13
CA GLY A 158 17.53 5.84 -1.59
C GLY A 158 16.72 6.10 -2.84
N ALA A 159 16.17 5.07 -3.52
CA ALA A 159 15.26 5.26 -4.65
C ALA A 159 13.79 5.21 -4.18
N LEU A 160 12.96 6.07 -4.76
CA LEU A 160 11.53 6.16 -4.54
C LEU A 160 10.80 6.22 -5.89
N LEU A 161 9.75 5.44 -6.05
CA LEU A 161 8.77 5.52 -7.13
C LEU A 161 7.53 6.27 -6.66
N THR A 162 6.97 7.09 -7.55
CA THR A 162 5.68 7.78 -7.38
C THR A 162 5.07 8.09 -8.74
N SER A 163 3.88 8.68 -8.81
CA SER A 163 3.20 9.06 -10.04
C SER A 163 2.90 10.56 -10.12
N GLU A 164 2.91 11.10 -11.32
CA GLU A 164 2.51 12.47 -11.60
C GLU A 164 1.01 12.67 -11.42
N GLY A 165 0.20 11.69 -11.84
CA GLY A 165 -1.25 11.71 -11.71
C GLY A 165 -1.73 11.93 -10.28
N CYS A 166 -1.05 11.32 -9.28
CA CYS A 166 -1.40 11.45 -7.88
C CYS A 166 -0.71 12.64 -7.20
N LEU A 167 0.61 12.64 -7.03
CA LEU A 167 1.28 13.64 -6.17
C LEU A 167 1.29 15.05 -6.76
N LEU A 168 1.18 15.21 -8.08
CA LEU A 168 1.05 16.52 -8.73
C LEU A 168 -0.40 16.91 -8.99
N ASN A 169 -1.37 16.08 -8.60
CA ASN A 169 -2.79 16.41 -8.72
C ASN A 169 -3.11 17.63 -7.84
N PRO A 170 -3.79 18.65 -8.38
CA PRO A 170 -4.16 19.84 -7.60
C PRO A 170 -5.08 19.57 -6.41
N ASN A 171 -5.71 18.39 -6.34
CA ASN A 171 -6.52 17.97 -5.20
C ASN A 171 -5.71 17.48 -3.98
N ARG A 172 -4.38 17.37 -4.10
CA ARG A 172 -3.47 17.04 -2.99
C ARG A 172 -2.77 18.31 -2.47
N ASN A 173 -1.74 18.78 -3.18
CA ASN A 173 -0.86 19.84 -2.72
C ASN A 173 -0.79 21.01 -3.73
N PRO A 174 -1.87 21.74 -3.99
CA PRO A 174 -1.93 22.75 -5.08
C PRO A 174 -0.97 23.93 -4.90
N THR A 175 -0.45 24.14 -3.70
CA THR A 175 0.48 25.23 -3.37
C THR A 175 1.95 24.83 -3.43
N LEU A 176 2.24 23.55 -3.64
CA LEU A 176 3.61 23.03 -3.69
C LEU A 176 4.03 22.77 -5.14
N SER A 177 5.26 23.19 -5.50
CA SER A 177 5.87 22.77 -6.74
C SER A 177 6.39 21.33 -6.63
N ARG A 178 6.69 20.70 -7.78
CA ARG A 178 7.32 19.37 -7.84
C ARG A 178 8.61 19.32 -7.02
N GLU A 179 9.45 20.33 -7.12
CA GLU A 179 10.71 20.41 -6.39
C GLU A 179 10.50 20.47 -4.88
N GLN A 180 9.46 21.18 -4.43
CA GLN A 180 9.10 21.26 -3.03
C GLN A 180 8.51 19.95 -2.49
N ILE A 181 7.77 19.22 -3.30
CA ILE A 181 7.29 17.87 -2.98
C ILE A 181 8.50 16.93 -2.85
N GLU A 182 9.39 16.93 -3.84
CA GLU A 182 10.60 16.10 -3.82
C GLU A 182 11.53 16.42 -2.64
N GLU A 183 11.67 17.70 -2.26
CA GLU A 183 12.43 18.10 -1.07
C GLU A 183 11.86 17.45 0.19
N ARG A 184 10.52 17.48 0.37
CA ARG A 184 9.88 16.83 1.51
C ARG A 184 10.07 15.32 1.50
N LEU A 185 9.94 14.67 0.35
CA LEU A 185 10.19 13.24 0.24
C LEU A 185 11.64 12.88 0.64
N ARG A 186 12.63 13.67 0.19
CA ARG A 186 14.04 13.48 0.58
C ARG A 186 14.27 13.70 2.07
N ASP A 187 13.71 14.77 2.61
CA ASP A 187 13.95 15.17 3.99
C ASP A 187 13.32 14.21 5.02
N TYR A 188 12.11 13.73 4.71
CA TYR A 188 11.34 12.92 5.64
C TYR A 188 11.47 11.43 5.44
N LEU A 189 11.74 10.95 4.21
CA LEU A 189 11.87 9.52 3.92
C LEU A 189 13.34 9.06 3.76
N GLY A 190 14.30 10.00 3.71
CA GLY A 190 15.72 9.69 3.55
C GLY A 190 16.07 9.14 2.18
N VAL A 191 15.26 9.43 1.16
CA VAL A 191 15.52 9.06 -0.24
C VAL A 191 16.42 10.08 -0.93
N THR A 192 17.12 9.67 -1.97
CA THR A 192 18.01 10.54 -2.76
C THR A 192 17.47 10.79 -4.16
N ASP A 193 16.88 9.76 -4.76
CA ASP A 193 16.42 9.75 -6.13
C ASP A 193 14.93 9.43 -6.21
N ILE A 194 14.17 10.29 -6.88
CA ILE A 194 12.73 10.16 -7.03
C ILE A 194 12.41 9.94 -8.50
N PHE A 195 11.68 8.86 -8.78
CA PHE A 195 11.31 8.43 -10.11
C PHE A 195 9.80 8.54 -10.30
N TRP A 196 9.40 9.25 -11.34
CA TRP A 196 8.01 9.60 -11.60
C TRP A 196 7.44 8.75 -12.74
N LEU A 197 6.37 8.03 -12.44
CA LEU A 197 5.47 7.46 -13.44
C LEU A 197 4.46 8.51 -13.90
N GLY A 198 3.71 8.21 -14.95
CA GLY A 198 2.66 9.07 -15.47
C GLY A 198 1.31 8.83 -14.79
N GLU A 199 0.32 8.52 -15.62
CA GLU A 199 -1.07 8.28 -15.20
C GLU A 199 -1.27 6.88 -14.64
N GLY A 200 -2.36 6.72 -13.84
CA GLY A 200 -2.81 5.47 -13.28
C GLY A 200 -3.64 4.62 -14.25
N ILE A 201 -4.34 3.62 -13.69
CA ILE A 201 -5.26 2.74 -14.42
C ILE A 201 -6.70 3.25 -14.33
N GLU A 202 -7.53 2.90 -15.32
CA GLU A 202 -8.96 3.23 -15.31
C GLU A 202 -9.66 2.59 -14.11
N GLY A 203 -10.47 3.39 -13.41
CA GLY A 203 -11.21 2.97 -12.22
C GLY A 203 -10.48 3.22 -10.91
N ASP A 204 -9.18 3.56 -10.94
CA ASP A 204 -8.43 3.97 -9.78
C ASP A 204 -8.79 5.42 -9.39
N ASP A 205 -9.53 5.57 -8.30
CA ASP A 205 -9.96 6.87 -7.81
C ASP A 205 -8.94 7.53 -6.86
N THR A 206 -7.78 6.91 -6.66
CA THR A 206 -6.64 7.51 -5.97
C THR A 206 -5.84 8.47 -6.84
N ASP A 207 -6.24 8.66 -8.10
CA ASP A 207 -5.57 9.47 -9.13
C ASP A 207 -4.23 8.86 -9.59
N GLY A 208 -4.03 7.56 -9.45
CA GLY A 208 -2.87 6.85 -9.96
C GLY A 208 -1.84 6.52 -8.88
N HIS A 209 -2.24 5.82 -7.83
CA HIS A 209 -1.30 5.27 -6.86
C HIS A 209 -0.28 4.34 -7.52
N VAL A 210 0.99 4.49 -7.12
CA VAL A 210 2.07 3.69 -7.70
C VAL A 210 1.98 2.21 -7.33
N ASP A 211 1.35 1.87 -6.22
CA ASP A 211 1.18 0.48 -5.75
C ASP A 211 0.22 -0.35 -6.61
N ASP A 212 -0.57 0.30 -7.47
CA ASP A 212 -1.36 -0.35 -8.52
C ASP A 212 -0.61 -0.44 -9.86
N LEU A 213 0.55 0.23 -10.00
CA LEU A 213 1.30 0.34 -11.24
C LEU A 213 2.63 -0.41 -11.22
N ALA A 214 3.44 -0.16 -10.19
CA ALA A 214 4.81 -0.68 -10.11
C ALA A 214 5.31 -0.78 -8.67
N ARG A 215 6.09 -1.82 -8.38
CA ARG A 215 6.61 -2.08 -7.05
C ARG A 215 8.08 -2.48 -7.10
N PHE A 216 8.88 -1.96 -6.18
CA PHE A 216 10.19 -2.54 -5.92
C PHE A 216 10.06 -3.94 -5.29
N VAL A 217 10.81 -4.89 -5.81
CA VAL A 217 10.89 -6.26 -5.26
C VAL A 217 12.31 -6.59 -4.79
N ARG A 218 13.27 -5.79 -5.20
CA ARG A 218 14.67 -5.77 -4.77
C ARG A 218 15.24 -4.37 -5.00
N GLU A 219 16.42 -4.11 -4.46
CA GLU A 219 17.08 -2.81 -4.57
C GLU A 219 17.12 -2.23 -5.99
N ARG A 220 17.25 -3.10 -7.02
CA ARG A 220 17.32 -2.70 -8.44
C ARG A 220 16.30 -3.36 -9.35
N THR A 221 15.36 -4.12 -8.79
CA THR A 221 14.35 -4.82 -9.59
C THR A 221 12.97 -4.25 -9.29
N ILE A 222 12.25 -3.88 -10.32
CA ILE A 222 10.89 -3.34 -10.27
C ILE A 222 9.99 -4.29 -11.06
N VAL A 223 8.85 -4.66 -10.48
CA VAL A 223 7.75 -5.26 -11.23
C VAL A 223 6.77 -4.16 -11.62
N THR A 224 6.18 -4.23 -12.81
CA THR A 224 5.19 -3.28 -13.30
C THR A 224 4.10 -3.99 -14.07
N VAL A 225 2.87 -3.54 -13.92
CA VAL A 225 1.75 -4.11 -14.68
C VAL A 225 1.76 -3.57 -16.11
N ILE A 226 1.31 -4.40 -17.05
CA ILE A 226 1.12 -4.04 -18.45
C ILE A 226 -0.24 -4.51 -18.95
N GLU A 227 -0.83 -3.72 -19.84
CA GLU A 227 -1.97 -4.14 -20.66
C GLU A 227 -1.47 -4.43 -22.07
N GLU A 228 -1.85 -5.59 -22.62
CA GLU A 228 -1.46 -6.00 -23.98
C GLU A 228 -2.55 -5.73 -25.02
N ASN A 229 -3.81 -5.60 -24.56
CA ASN A 229 -4.93 -5.26 -25.43
C ASN A 229 -4.90 -3.76 -25.78
N ARG A 230 -4.60 -3.45 -27.05
CA ARG A 230 -4.50 -2.06 -27.53
C ARG A 230 -5.80 -1.28 -27.50
N ASP A 231 -6.92 -1.98 -27.43
CA ASP A 231 -8.25 -1.36 -27.38
C ASP A 231 -8.68 -1.08 -25.92
N ASP A 232 -7.91 -1.53 -24.92
CA ASP A 232 -8.17 -1.22 -23.51
C ASP A 232 -7.63 0.15 -23.15
N PRO A 233 -8.40 0.99 -22.43
CA PRO A 233 -7.96 2.31 -21.95
C PRO A 233 -6.65 2.30 -21.14
N ASN A 234 -6.34 1.19 -20.47
CA ASN A 234 -5.10 1.03 -19.70
C ASN A 234 -3.87 0.80 -20.57
N TYR A 235 -4.02 0.50 -21.87
CA TYR A 235 -2.88 0.18 -22.73
C TYR A 235 -1.87 1.33 -22.79
N GLU A 236 -2.30 2.50 -23.24
CA GLU A 236 -1.40 3.65 -23.45
C GLU A 236 -0.71 4.11 -22.15
N PRO A 237 -1.42 4.34 -21.01
CA PRO A 237 -0.77 4.75 -19.77
C PRO A 237 0.25 3.74 -19.26
N LEU A 238 -0.06 2.43 -19.32
CA LEU A 238 0.84 1.40 -18.81
C LEU A 238 2.06 1.18 -19.73
N GLN A 239 1.91 1.32 -21.05
CA GLN A 239 3.05 1.30 -21.98
C GLN A 239 3.96 2.53 -21.78
N GLU A 240 3.40 3.71 -21.54
CA GLU A 240 4.20 4.88 -21.19
C GLU A 240 4.97 4.67 -19.88
N ASN A 241 4.32 4.16 -18.83
CA ASN A 241 4.96 3.87 -17.56
C ASN A 241 6.09 2.84 -17.71
N LEU A 242 5.89 1.78 -18.50
CA LEU A 242 6.92 0.80 -18.82
C LEU A 242 8.11 1.44 -19.54
N ALA A 243 7.85 2.34 -20.51
CA ALA A 243 8.91 3.06 -21.23
C ALA A 243 9.70 3.98 -20.30
N ARG A 244 9.01 4.70 -19.39
CA ARG A 244 9.66 5.53 -18.36
C ARG A 244 10.56 4.68 -17.47
N LEU A 245 10.06 3.57 -16.90
CA LEU A 245 10.83 2.67 -16.04
C LEU A 245 12.09 2.12 -16.71
N ARG A 246 11.99 1.71 -17.98
CA ARG A 246 13.14 1.22 -18.77
C ARG A 246 14.17 2.29 -19.07
N ALA A 247 13.77 3.55 -19.12
CA ALA A 247 14.68 4.68 -19.32
C ALA A 247 15.34 5.18 -18.03
N MET A 248 14.78 4.87 -16.86
CA MET A 248 15.28 5.31 -15.58
C MET A 248 16.62 4.65 -15.24
N LYS A 249 17.52 5.45 -14.65
CA LYS A 249 18.82 4.99 -14.14
C LYS A 249 18.98 5.45 -12.70
N TRP A 250 19.37 4.53 -11.86
CA TRP A 250 19.72 4.82 -10.48
C TRP A 250 21.20 4.53 -10.23
N LYS A 251 21.91 5.52 -9.70
CA LYS A 251 23.38 5.45 -9.53
C LYS A 251 24.11 5.05 -10.83
N GLY A 252 23.64 5.58 -11.96
CA GLY A 252 24.22 5.36 -13.29
C GLY A 252 23.80 4.09 -14.02
N GLU A 253 23.15 3.14 -13.35
CA GLU A 253 22.74 1.85 -13.91
C GLU A 253 21.21 1.77 -14.08
N PRO A 254 20.69 1.08 -15.11
CA PRO A 254 19.27 0.88 -15.28
C PRO A 254 18.68 -0.03 -14.19
N PHE A 255 17.37 0.07 -13.96
CA PHE A 255 16.62 -0.93 -13.21
C PHE A 255 16.37 -2.18 -14.08
N GLU A 256 16.31 -3.33 -13.43
CA GLU A 256 15.69 -4.52 -13.98
C GLU A 256 14.17 -4.35 -13.89
N VAL A 257 13.46 -4.37 -15.02
CA VAL A 257 12.01 -4.18 -15.08
C VAL A 257 11.35 -5.47 -15.55
N ILE A 258 10.53 -6.05 -14.69
CA ILE A 258 9.78 -7.29 -14.92
C ILE A 258 8.31 -6.93 -15.07
N THR A 259 7.65 -7.47 -16.08
CA THR A 259 6.25 -7.17 -16.36
C THR A 259 5.30 -8.21 -15.74
N LEU A 260 4.20 -7.73 -15.18
CA LEU A 260 3.03 -8.51 -14.77
C LEU A 260 1.88 -8.20 -15.73
N PRO A 261 1.06 -9.17 -16.12
CA PRO A 261 -0.14 -8.88 -16.88
C PRO A 261 -1.15 -8.11 -16.02
N MET A 262 -2.08 -7.40 -16.63
CA MET A 262 -3.32 -7.00 -15.97
C MET A 262 -4.28 -8.21 -15.89
N PRO A 263 -5.16 -8.29 -14.86
CA PRO A 263 -6.32 -9.18 -14.93
C PRO A 263 -7.29 -8.68 -15.99
N ALA A 264 -8.19 -9.58 -16.46
CA ALA A 264 -9.29 -9.15 -17.32
C ALA A 264 -10.11 -8.05 -16.65
N ARG A 265 -10.67 -7.17 -17.48
CA ARG A 265 -11.53 -6.08 -17.02
C ARG A 265 -12.63 -6.59 -16.10
N ILE A 266 -12.75 -5.98 -14.94
CA ILE A 266 -13.81 -6.23 -13.97
C ILE A 266 -14.68 -4.98 -13.90
N ASP A 267 -15.95 -5.14 -14.23
CA ASP A 267 -16.93 -4.06 -14.12
C ASP A 267 -17.96 -4.40 -13.05
N ARG A 268 -18.38 -3.42 -12.31
CA ARG A 268 -19.49 -3.53 -11.38
C ARG A 268 -20.37 -2.28 -11.48
N GLU A 269 -21.66 -2.50 -11.69
CA GLU A 269 -22.55 -1.42 -12.08
C GLU A 269 -22.01 -0.77 -13.37
N ASP A 270 -21.82 0.53 -13.44
CA ASP A 270 -21.25 1.22 -14.59
C ASP A 270 -19.78 1.63 -14.38
N LEU A 271 -19.08 1.02 -13.40
CA LEU A 271 -17.72 1.37 -13.01
C LEU A 271 -16.76 0.20 -13.31
N ARG A 272 -15.62 0.51 -13.93
CA ARG A 272 -14.47 -0.39 -13.96
C ARG A 272 -13.79 -0.38 -12.59
N LEU A 273 -13.46 -1.58 -12.06
CA LEU A 273 -12.72 -1.72 -10.82
C LEU A 273 -11.22 -1.76 -11.10
N PRO A 274 -10.37 -1.12 -10.26
CA PRO A 274 -8.92 -1.01 -10.48
C PRO A 274 -8.17 -2.28 -10.04
N ALA A 275 -8.55 -3.43 -10.60
CA ALA A 275 -7.90 -4.68 -10.28
C ALA A 275 -6.47 -4.70 -10.81
N SER A 276 -5.50 -4.92 -9.94
CA SER A 276 -4.09 -4.96 -10.29
C SER A 276 -3.33 -6.01 -9.48
N TYR A 277 -2.49 -6.80 -10.16
CA TYR A 277 -1.57 -7.72 -9.48
C TYR A 277 -0.39 -7.00 -8.81
N ALA A 278 -0.14 -5.72 -9.08
CA ALA A 278 0.89 -4.95 -8.39
C ALA A 278 0.51 -4.63 -6.94
N ASN A 279 -0.77 -4.71 -6.58
CA ASN A 279 -1.25 -4.45 -5.22
C ASN A 279 -1.05 -5.65 -4.27
N PHE A 280 0.05 -6.42 -4.47
CA PHE A 280 0.49 -7.46 -3.54
C PHE A 280 1.20 -6.85 -2.33
N TYR A 281 1.20 -7.58 -1.19
CA TYR A 281 1.92 -7.19 0.01
C TYR A 281 3.05 -8.16 0.34
N ILE A 282 4.21 -7.62 0.70
CA ILE A 282 5.42 -8.39 1.05
C ILE A 282 5.51 -8.50 2.57
N ALA A 283 5.09 -9.62 3.15
CA ALA A 283 5.28 -9.95 4.56
C ALA A 283 6.59 -10.74 4.77
N ASN A 284 6.95 -11.02 6.03
CA ASN A 284 8.22 -11.70 6.36
C ASN A 284 8.40 -13.04 5.66
N GLU A 285 7.35 -13.89 5.63
CA GLU A 285 7.42 -15.25 5.10
C GLU A 285 6.45 -15.53 3.95
N CYS A 286 5.65 -14.54 3.57
CA CYS A 286 4.70 -14.69 2.46
C CYS A 286 4.50 -13.41 1.67
N ILE A 287 4.01 -13.59 0.44
CA ILE A 287 3.48 -12.54 -0.41
C ILE A 287 1.98 -12.74 -0.48
N LEU A 288 1.20 -11.73 -0.10
CA LEU A 288 -0.23 -11.74 -0.33
C LEU A 288 -0.50 -11.28 -1.76
N LEU A 289 -0.88 -12.20 -2.62
CA LEU A 289 -1.16 -11.91 -4.02
C LEU A 289 -2.67 -11.81 -4.23
N PRO A 290 -3.21 -10.64 -4.62
CA PRO A 290 -4.59 -10.53 -5.02
C PRO A 290 -4.85 -11.36 -6.28
N THR A 291 -5.96 -12.09 -6.33
CA THR A 291 -6.40 -12.85 -7.49
C THR A 291 -7.84 -12.50 -7.83
N PHE A 292 -8.21 -12.70 -9.08
CA PHE A 292 -9.46 -12.18 -9.63
C PHE A 292 -10.24 -13.24 -10.41
N ASN A 293 -9.98 -14.54 -10.15
CA ASN A 293 -10.55 -15.69 -10.89
C ASN A 293 -10.23 -15.63 -12.40
N ASP A 294 -9.03 -15.19 -12.72
CA ASP A 294 -8.54 -14.93 -14.06
C ASP A 294 -7.38 -15.88 -14.42
N PRO A 295 -7.23 -16.31 -15.68
CA PRO A 295 -6.06 -17.09 -16.10
C PRO A 295 -4.71 -16.42 -15.77
N ASN A 296 -4.64 -15.11 -15.75
CA ASN A 296 -3.46 -14.34 -15.39
C ASN A 296 -3.08 -14.44 -13.90
N ASP A 297 -3.97 -14.91 -13.01
CA ASP A 297 -3.62 -15.20 -11.61
C ASP A 297 -2.42 -16.16 -11.52
N ALA A 298 -2.40 -17.20 -12.37
CA ALA A 298 -1.29 -18.14 -12.40
C ALA A 298 -0.02 -17.55 -13.02
N VAL A 299 -0.15 -16.64 -13.98
CA VAL A 299 0.98 -15.94 -14.60
C VAL A 299 1.61 -14.98 -13.60
N ALA A 300 0.80 -14.23 -12.85
CA ALA A 300 1.29 -13.31 -11.81
C ALA A 300 2.05 -14.09 -10.71
N GLU A 301 1.49 -15.21 -10.21
CA GLU A 301 2.17 -16.08 -9.25
C GLU A 301 3.49 -16.60 -9.80
N ALA A 302 3.51 -17.16 -11.02
CA ALA A 302 4.70 -17.72 -11.66
C ALA A 302 5.78 -16.65 -11.88
N THR A 303 5.41 -15.39 -12.09
CA THR A 303 6.32 -14.27 -12.26
C THR A 303 6.91 -13.82 -10.92
N LEU A 304 6.09 -13.74 -9.86
CA LEU A 304 6.53 -13.27 -8.55
C LEU A 304 7.32 -14.32 -7.76
N ALA A 305 6.97 -15.60 -7.85
CA ALA A 305 7.59 -16.65 -7.03
C ALA A 305 9.13 -16.72 -7.13
N PRO A 306 9.78 -16.60 -8.30
CA PRO A 306 11.23 -16.59 -8.40
C PRO A 306 11.89 -15.33 -7.80
N LEU A 307 11.13 -14.25 -7.64
CA LEU A 307 11.61 -13.00 -7.04
C LEU A 307 11.66 -13.08 -5.51
N PHE A 308 10.91 -14.02 -4.92
CA PHE A 308 10.80 -14.20 -3.46
C PHE A 308 11.01 -15.69 -3.08
N PRO A 309 12.21 -16.26 -3.31
CA PRO A 309 12.46 -17.69 -3.11
C PRO A 309 12.27 -18.14 -1.65
N ASP A 310 12.39 -17.22 -0.69
CA ASP A 310 12.25 -17.48 0.75
C ASP A 310 10.84 -17.17 1.29
N ARG A 311 9.91 -16.76 0.41
CA ARG A 311 8.53 -16.42 0.76
C ARG A 311 7.55 -17.25 -0.06
N ARG A 312 6.51 -17.76 0.59
CA ARG A 312 5.44 -18.43 -0.13
C ARG A 312 4.47 -17.42 -0.75
N ILE A 313 4.01 -17.64 -1.94
CA ILE A 313 2.92 -16.86 -2.52
C ILE A 313 1.59 -17.36 -1.95
N VAL A 314 0.80 -16.47 -1.39
CA VAL A 314 -0.55 -16.76 -0.89
C VAL A 314 -1.55 -16.03 -1.77
N ARG A 315 -2.17 -16.77 -2.69
CA ARG A 315 -3.26 -16.25 -3.51
C ARG A 315 -4.52 -16.10 -2.67
N ILE A 316 -5.15 -14.95 -2.77
CA ILE A 316 -6.42 -14.67 -2.10
C ILE A 316 -7.36 -14.00 -3.10
N ASP A 317 -8.55 -14.57 -3.24
CA ASP A 317 -9.59 -14.04 -4.12
C ASP A 317 -10.03 -12.65 -3.65
N CYS A 318 -9.85 -11.66 -4.52
CA CYS A 318 -10.18 -10.26 -4.33
C CYS A 318 -11.41 -9.79 -5.11
N THR A 319 -12.15 -10.68 -5.77
CA THR A 319 -13.28 -10.30 -6.63
C THR A 319 -14.37 -9.51 -5.91
N GLU A 320 -14.60 -9.79 -4.63
CA GLU A 320 -15.49 -8.97 -3.80
C GLU A 320 -14.76 -7.80 -3.12
N LEU A 321 -13.48 -8.00 -2.74
CA LEU A 321 -12.70 -6.98 -2.05
C LEU A 321 -12.41 -5.77 -2.93
N ILE A 322 -12.13 -5.98 -4.22
CA ILE A 322 -11.80 -4.90 -5.16
C ILE A 322 -12.96 -3.93 -5.38
N TRP A 323 -14.16 -4.24 -4.92
CA TRP A 323 -15.29 -3.31 -4.87
C TRP A 323 -14.96 -2.04 -4.07
N GLY A 324 -14.10 -2.16 -3.06
CA GLY A 324 -13.59 -1.02 -2.29
C GLY A 324 -12.46 -0.25 -2.97
N LEU A 325 -12.12 -0.58 -4.22
CA LEU A 325 -11.13 0.08 -5.08
C LEU A 325 -9.66 -0.12 -4.64
N GLY A 326 -9.37 -1.13 -3.84
CA GLY A 326 -8.01 -1.50 -3.42
C GLY A 326 -7.90 -2.98 -3.06
N ALA A 327 -6.67 -3.47 -2.87
CA ALA A 327 -6.39 -4.83 -2.48
C ALA A 327 -5.46 -4.90 -1.25
N PHE A 328 -4.59 -5.93 -1.16
CA PHE A 328 -3.87 -6.21 0.09
C PHE A 328 -2.82 -5.19 0.45
N HIS A 329 -2.13 -4.58 -0.52
CA HIS A 329 -1.18 -3.53 -0.21
C HIS A 329 -1.89 -2.31 0.38
N CYS A 330 -2.99 -1.88 -0.21
CA CYS A 330 -3.79 -0.76 0.28
C CYS A 330 -4.32 -0.97 1.72
N LEU A 331 -4.58 -2.23 2.11
CA LEU A 331 -5.10 -2.57 3.45
C LEU A 331 -4.02 -2.67 4.53
N THR A 332 -2.76 -2.78 4.16
CA THR A 332 -1.66 -3.14 5.09
C THR A 332 -0.62 -2.03 5.21
N GLN A 333 -0.04 -1.90 6.42
CA GLN A 333 1.12 -1.04 6.65
C GLN A 333 2.15 -1.77 7.51
N GLN A 334 3.37 -1.96 7.00
CA GLN A 334 4.43 -2.62 7.72
C GLN A 334 5.04 -1.77 8.83
N GLN A 335 5.24 -2.38 10.00
CA GLN A 335 6.10 -1.85 11.05
C GLN A 335 7.45 -2.57 10.97
N PRO A 336 8.53 -1.92 10.60
CA PRO A 336 9.83 -2.57 10.50
C PRO A 336 10.39 -2.95 11.87
N VAL A 337 11.27 -3.96 11.89
CA VAL A 337 12.12 -4.23 13.06
C VAL A 337 13.10 -3.07 13.22
N ALA A 338 13.29 -2.62 14.46
CA ALA A 338 14.34 -1.64 14.77
C ALA A 338 15.73 -2.27 14.51
N PRO A 339 16.61 -1.62 13.73
CA PRO A 339 17.93 -2.16 13.40
C PRO A 339 18.89 -2.23 14.59
#